data_f9f31b2999dd1fd5d2bec4cbdb8b2e12
#
_entry.id   f9f31b2999dd1fd5d2bec4cbdb8b2e12
#
_cell.length_a   1.000
_cell.length_b   1.000
_cell.length_c   1.000
_cell.angle_alpha   90.00
_cell.angle_beta   90.00
_cell.angle_gamma   90.00
#
_symmetry.space_group_name_H-M   'P 1'
#
loop_
_entity.id
_entity.type
_entity.pdbx_description
1 polymer ?
#
loop_
_entity_poly.entity_id
_entity_poly.type
_entity_poly.pdbx_seq_one_letter_code
_entity_poly.pdbx_strand_id
1 'polypeptide(L)'
;MNTVVIKNLVKTFSSITAIDNLSLNIEKGKITGLIGADGAGKTTLIRLVIGLLVPDSGEISTLGLNPVAQKSELNTKIGYMPQKFGLYEDLTVIENLKLYADLKEVPYDFDKLLEFTSLKPFQDRLAGALSGGMKQKLGLACTLLGSPDFLVLDEPSVGVDPISRRDLMKMVSDLITPETTVLWSTAYLDEAHSFDTAVVLDNGKVIYEGKPHELAATPQEFENKVIDLMGGYKKEKSLIAENYSPIQTDIECTVVADNLEKKYGNFYAVKNNSFCIKRGEIFGLLGPNGAGKSTSFKMMCGLAKPTSGTAKLMGVDIIKDPEKARSNLGYMAQKFSLYGSLTVRQNLEFFAAAYGIGLFDRKKRIDEIIQVFGFSNIENQKSEDLPLGYKQRLSMACALIHNPPILFLDEPTSGVDVVTRRDFWNHITSLAKKGITILVTTHFMDEAEYCDRISLFYHGETIAVGTPQELKDRAHAYNMEDTFITLIKESEKE
;
A
#
# COMPACT_ATOMS: atom_id res chain seq x y z
N MET A 1 9.75 -20.67 -25.91
CA MET A 1 8.32 -20.88 -26.25
C MET A 1 7.52 -19.91 -25.40
N ASN A 2 6.47 -19.28 -25.93
CA ASN A 2 5.72 -18.28 -25.19
C ASN A 2 4.43 -18.85 -24.61
N THR A 3 4.16 -18.56 -23.36
CA THR A 3 2.89 -18.89 -22.66
C THR A 3 1.76 -17.97 -23.11
N VAL A 4 2.08 -16.68 -23.30
CA VAL A 4 1.12 -15.71 -23.84
C VAL A 4 1.72 -15.01 -25.06
N VAL A 5 0.91 -14.84 -26.09
CA VAL A 5 1.24 -14.07 -27.30
C VAL A 5 0.11 -13.09 -27.57
N ILE A 6 0.46 -11.81 -27.62
CA ILE A 6 -0.48 -10.71 -27.85
C ILE A 6 -0.02 -9.91 -29.08
N LYS A 7 -0.94 -9.58 -29.98
CA LYS A 7 -0.68 -8.78 -31.17
C LYS A 7 -1.71 -7.70 -31.37
N ASN A 8 -1.28 -6.45 -31.39
CA ASN A 8 -2.07 -5.26 -31.68
C ASN A 8 -3.38 -5.18 -30.89
N LEU A 9 -3.33 -5.55 -29.61
CA LEU A 9 -4.49 -5.66 -28.75
C LEU A 9 -5.06 -4.29 -28.41
N VAL A 10 -6.38 -4.13 -28.51
CA VAL A 10 -7.08 -2.91 -28.13
C VAL A 10 -8.27 -3.24 -27.21
N LYS A 11 -8.41 -2.44 -26.15
CA LYS A 11 -9.59 -2.48 -25.26
C LYS A 11 -9.97 -1.09 -24.81
N THR A 12 -11.22 -0.71 -25.05
CA THR A 12 -11.80 0.59 -24.69
C THR A 12 -13.02 0.38 -23.79
N PHE A 13 -13.18 1.24 -22.80
CA PHE A 13 -14.37 1.33 -21.95
C PHE A 13 -14.94 2.75 -22.10
N SER A 14 -16.14 2.85 -22.68
CA SER A 14 -16.76 4.14 -22.99
C SER A 14 -15.82 5.05 -23.79
N SER A 15 -15.26 6.09 -23.16
CA SER A 15 -14.34 7.05 -23.78
C SER A 15 -12.85 6.80 -23.45
N ILE A 16 -12.55 5.77 -22.64
CA ILE A 16 -11.18 5.53 -22.16
C ILE A 16 -10.62 4.30 -22.84
N THR A 17 -9.51 4.44 -23.57
CA THR A 17 -8.75 3.33 -24.12
C THR A 17 -7.82 2.78 -23.05
N ALA A 18 -8.16 1.63 -22.49
CA ALA A 18 -7.40 1.00 -21.41
C ALA A 18 -6.19 0.18 -21.91
N ILE A 19 -6.27 -0.36 -23.12
CA ILE A 19 -5.18 -1.03 -23.85
C ILE A 19 -5.18 -0.47 -25.26
N ASP A 20 -4.03 0.04 -25.71
CA ASP A 20 -3.88 0.76 -26.96
C ASP A 20 -2.81 0.10 -27.84
N ASN A 21 -3.26 -0.69 -28.82
CA ASN A 21 -2.44 -1.37 -29.82
C ASN A 21 -1.23 -2.12 -29.21
N LEU A 22 -1.48 -2.85 -28.10
CA LEU A 22 -0.46 -3.51 -27.32
C LEU A 22 -0.03 -4.84 -27.95
N SER A 23 1.28 -5.05 -28.10
CA SER A 23 1.86 -6.34 -28.46
C SER A 23 2.87 -6.76 -27.40
N LEU A 24 2.81 -8.03 -26.95
CA LEU A 24 3.62 -8.54 -25.85
C LEU A 24 3.75 -10.05 -25.93
N ASN A 25 4.89 -10.60 -25.50
CA ASN A 25 5.11 -12.03 -25.34
C ASN A 25 5.51 -12.34 -23.90
N ILE A 26 4.88 -13.35 -23.29
CA ILE A 26 5.27 -13.87 -21.98
C ILE A 26 5.93 -15.22 -22.17
N GLU A 27 7.20 -15.32 -21.77
CA GLU A 27 8.00 -16.53 -21.95
C GLU A 27 7.57 -17.63 -20.95
N LYS A 28 7.59 -18.88 -21.42
CA LYS A 28 7.30 -20.06 -20.59
C LYS A 28 8.38 -20.28 -19.52
N GLY A 29 7.95 -20.71 -18.31
CA GLY A 29 8.86 -21.09 -17.22
C GLY A 29 9.57 -19.91 -16.56
N LYS A 30 9.00 -18.69 -16.66
CA LYS A 30 9.58 -17.46 -16.10
C LYS A 30 8.55 -16.67 -15.29
N ILE A 31 9.06 -15.80 -14.40
CA ILE A 31 8.27 -14.75 -13.74
C ILE A 31 8.36 -13.49 -14.60
N THR A 32 7.21 -13.03 -15.09
CA THR A 32 7.09 -11.73 -15.75
C THR A 32 6.37 -10.74 -14.84
N GLY A 33 7.06 -9.66 -14.46
CA GLY A 33 6.49 -8.55 -13.70
C GLY A 33 5.75 -7.57 -14.61
N LEU A 34 4.49 -7.27 -14.28
CA LEU A 34 3.68 -6.27 -14.97
C LEU A 34 3.58 -5.02 -14.11
N ILE A 35 4.25 -3.95 -14.51
CA ILE A 35 4.44 -2.72 -13.76
C ILE A 35 3.69 -1.57 -14.42
N GLY A 36 3.28 -0.59 -13.66
CA GLY A 36 2.67 0.65 -14.18
C GLY A 36 1.88 1.39 -13.13
N ALA A 37 1.59 2.66 -13.40
CA ALA A 37 0.76 3.49 -12.56
C ALA A 37 -0.68 2.94 -12.41
N ASP A 38 -1.43 3.48 -11.46
CA ASP A 38 -2.85 3.22 -11.35
C ASP A 38 -3.56 3.67 -12.62
N GLY A 39 -4.37 2.78 -13.20
CA GLY A 39 -5.04 3.05 -14.48
C GLY A 39 -4.18 2.77 -15.72
N ALA A 40 -2.91 2.35 -15.61
CA ALA A 40 -2.05 2.03 -16.76
C ALA A 40 -2.56 0.86 -17.62
N GLY A 41 -3.55 0.08 -17.15
CA GLY A 41 -4.13 -1.04 -17.89
C GLY A 41 -3.74 -2.43 -17.38
N LYS A 42 -2.97 -2.56 -16.29
CA LYS A 42 -2.48 -3.85 -15.75
C LYS A 42 -3.58 -4.89 -15.55
N THR A 43 -4.58 -4.60 -14.71
CA THR A 43 -5.70 -5.50 -14.44
C THR A 43 -6.55 -5.76 -15.68
N THR A 44 -6.68 -4.78 -16.59
CA THR A 44 -7.38 -4.96 -17.86
C THR A 44 -6.66 -5.97 -18.74
N LEU A 45 -5.32 -5.84 -18.87
CA LEU A 45 -4.49 -6.78 -19.62
C LEU A 45 -4.58 -8.19 -19.04
N ILE A 46 -4.45 -8.33 -17.72
CA ILE A 46 -4.61 -9.60 -17.01
C ILE A 46 -5.95 -10.25 -17.37
N ARG A 47 -7.06 -9.51 -17.24
CA ARG A 47 -8.41 -10.03 -17.52
C ARG A 47 -8.62 -10.43 -18.98
N LEU A 48 -7.97 -9.76 -19.92
CA LEU A 48 -7.97 -10.15 -21.33
C LEU A 48 -7.18 -11.46 -21.54
N VAL A 49 -5.99 -11.58 -20.94
CA VAL A 49 -5.12 -12.77 -21.02
C VAL A 49 -5.81 -14.03 -20.48
N ILE A 50 -6.59 -13.90 -19.42
CA ILE A 50 -7.31 -15.05 -18.80
C ILE A 50 -8.75 -15.22 -19.31
N GLY A 51 -9.18 -14.45 -20.32
CA GLY A 51 -10.51 -14.58 -20.95
C GLY A 51 -11.68 -14.10 -20.08
N LEU A 52 -11.44 -13.22 -19.10
CA LEU A 52 -12.50 -12.54 -18.34
C LEU A 52 -13.02 -11.29 -19.05
N LEU A 53 -12.28 -10.77 -20.02
CA LEU A 53 -12.68 -9.67 -20.90
C LEU A 53 -12.47 -10.09 -22.35
N VAL A 54 -13.30 -9.52 -23.23
CA VAL A 54 -13.19 -9.67 -24.68
C VAL A 54 -12.47 -8.43 -25.23
N PRO A 55 -11.41 -8.59 -26.04
CA PRO A 55 -10.78 -7.46 -26.71
C PRO A 55 -11.70 -6.84 -27.78
N ASP A 56 -11.51 -5.56 -28.06
CA ASP A 56 -12.24 -4.88 -29.14
C ASP A 56 -11.58 -5.16 -30.51
N SER A 57 -10.25 -5.32 -30.51
CA SER A 57 -9.49 -5.77 -31.68
C SER A 57 -8.13 -6.36 -31.27
N GLY A 58 -7.43 -6.96 -32.23
CA GLY A 58 -6.16 -7.65 -32.04
C GLY A 58 -6.32 -9.14 -31.73
N GLU A 59 -5.21 -9.81 -31.49
CA GLU A 59 -5.14 -11.25 -31.25
C GLU A 59 -4.50 -11.54 -29.90
N ILE A 60 -5.02 -12.55 -29.22
CA ILE A 60 -4.46 -13.05 -27.95
C ILE A 60 -4.48 -14.59 -27.96
N SER A 61 -3.37 -15.18 -27.57
CA SER A 61 -3.25 -16.61 -27.34
C SER A 61 -2.61 -16.84 -25.98
N THR A 62 -3.25 -17.64 -25.13
CA THR A 62 -2.75 -18.02 -23.80
C THR A 62 -2.66 -19.54 -23.75
N LEU A 63 -1.46 -20.08 -23.45
CA LEU A 63 -1.14 -21.51 -23.51
C LEU A 63 -1.52 -22.17 -24.87
N GLY A 64 -1.42 -21.39 -25.95
CA GLY A 64 -1.81 -21.83 -27.29
C GLY A 64 -3.31 -21.80 -27.56
N LEU A 65 -4.14 -21.39 -26.61
CA LEU A 65 -5.59 -21.32 -26.70
C LEU A 65 -6.09 -19.88 -26.89
N ASN A 66 -7.21 -19.73 -27.57
CA ASN A 66 -7.92 -18.44 -27.59
C ASN A 66 -8.67 -18.28 -26.25
N PRO A 67 -8.33 -17.27 -25.41
CA PRO A 67 -8.88 -17.17 -24.05
C PRO A 67 -10.38 -16.91 -23.99
N VAL A 68 -10.99 -16.40 -25.06
CA VAL A 68 -12.44 -16.15 -25.13
C VAL A 68 -13.17 -17.38 -25.66
N ALA A 69 -12.72 -17.93 -26.78
CA ALA A 69 -13.37 -19.05 -27.43
C ALA A 69 -13.18 -20.39 -26.71
N GLN A 70 -12.01 -20.58 -26.06
CA GLN A 70 -11.63 -21.82 -25.37
C GLN A 70 -11.51 -21.62 -23.87
N LYS A 71 -12.35 -20.77 -23.28
CA LYS A 71 -12.28 -20.37 -21.88
C LYS A 71 -12.36 -21.54 -20.90
N SER A 72 -13.23 -22.52 -21.15
CA SER A 72 -13.42 -23.68 -20.27
C SER A 72 -12.14 -24.52 -20.18
N GLU A 73 -11.47 -24.78 -21.31
CA GLU A 73 -10.20 -25.49 -21.34
C GLU A 73 -9.07 -24.69 -20.69
N LEU A 74 -9.05 -23.38 -20.93
CA LEU A 74 -8.05 -22.49 -20.37
C LEU A 74 -8.15 -22.41 -18.84
N ASN A 75 -9.36 -22.34 -18.27
CA ASN A 75 -9.60 -22.24 -16.84
C ASN A 75 -9.04 -23.45 -16.03
N THR A 76 -8.94 -24.63 -16.64
CA THR A 76 -8.33 -25.79 -15.95
C THR A 76 -6.80 -25.69 -15.84
N LYS A 77 -6.17 -24.84 -16.64
CA LYS A 77 -4.70 -24.67 -16.74
C LYS A 77 -4.21 -23.39 -16.08
N ILE A 78 -5.12 -22.49 -15.67
CA ILE A 78 -4.78 -21.20 -15.08
C ILE A 78 -5.10 -21.16 -13.59
N GLY A 79 -4.18 -20.57 -12.82
CA GLY A 79 -4.46 -20.07 -11.47
C GLY A 79 -4.53 -18.54 -11.51
N TYR A 80 -5.65 -17.95 -11.08
CA TYR A 80 -5.81 -16.50 -11.00
C TYR A 80 -6.07 -16.03 -9.58
N MET A 81 -5.22 -15.16 -9.09
CA MET A 81 -5.38 -14.47 -7.81
C MET A 81 -5.70 -13.00 -8.07
N PRO A 82 -6.95 -12.55 -7.85
CA PRO A 82 -7.36 -11.17 -8.07
C PRO A 82 -6.84 -10.25 -6.94
N GLN A 83 -6.73 -8.96 -7.25
CA GLN A 83 -6.31 -7.90 -6.29
C GLN A 83 -7.18 -7.88 -5.01
N LYS A 84 -8.50 -8.05 -5.15
CA LYS A 84 -9.37 -8.28 -3.98
C LYS A 84 -9.49 -9.78 -3.78
N PHE A 85 -9.17 -10.22 -2.55
CA PHE A 85 -9.30 -11.63 -2.22
C PHE A 85 -10.68 -12.17 -2.61
N GLY A 86 -10.69 -13.22 -3.44
CA GLY A 86 -11.89 -13.97 -3.70
C GLY A 86 -12.30 -14.89 -2.54
N LEU A 87 -11.77 -14.63 -1.32
CA LEU A 87 -12.01 -15.47 -0.15
C LEU A 87 -13.37 -15.17 0.49
N TYR A 88 -14.02 -16.20 0.95
CA TYR A 88 -15.23 -16.11 1.76
C TYR A 88 -14.84 -16.00 3.22
N GLU A 89 -15.04 -14.82 3.81
CA GLU A 89 -14.54 -14.47 5.15
C GLU A 89 -15.23 -15.23 6.28
N ASP A 90 -16.44 -15.70 6.06
CA ASP A 90 -17.29 -16.52 6.93
C ASP A 90 -17.03 -18.03 6.80
N LEU A 91 -16.19 -18.44 5.88
CA LEU A 91 -15.69 -19.81 5.77
C LEU A 91 -14.32 -19.93 6.44
N THR A 92 -14.02 -21.12 6.97
CA THR A 92 -12.68 -21.46 7.47
C THR A 92 -11.67 -21.59 6.32
N VAL A 93 -10.38 -21.70 6.66
CA VAL A 93 -9.31 -21.93 5.68
C VAL A 93 -9.61 -23.20 4.88
N ILE A 94 -9.94 -24.30 5.55
CA ILE A 94 -10.21 -25.59 4.89
C ILE A 94 -11.49 -25.56 4.04
N GLU A 95 -12.53 -24.83 4.48
CA GLU A 95 -13.78 -24.68 3.72
C GLU A 95 -13.58 -23.82 2.48
N ASN A 96 -12.77 -22.77 2.53
CA ASN A 96 -12.36 -22.02 1.34
C ASN A 96 -11.65 -22.93 0.33
N LEU A 97 -10.67 -23.75 0.78
CA LEU A 97 -9.98 -24.69 -0.10
C LEU A 97 -10.92 -25.71 -0.73
N LYS A 98 -11.87 -26.27 0.03
CA LYS A 98 -12.89 -27.19 -0.49
C LYS A 98 -13.74 -26.53 -1.55
N LEU A 99 -14.26 -25.33 -1.28
CA LEU A 99 -15.07 -24.58 -2.24
C LEU A 99 -14.32 -24.34 -3.57
N TYR A 100 -13.06 -23.92 -3.49
CA TYR A 100 -12.24 -23.71 -4.69
C TYR A 100 -11.90 -25.01 -5.41
N ALA A 101 -11.71 -26.13 -4.66
CA ALA A 101 -11.49 -27.45 -5.24
C ALA A 101 -12.73 -27.93 -5.99
N ASP A 102 -13.94 -27.74 -5.43
CA ASP A 102 -15.20 -28.05 -6.09
C ASP A 102 -15.38 -27.25 -7.39
N LEU A 103 -15.08 -25.93 -7.35
CA LEU A 103 -15.16 -25.06 -8.52
C LEU A 103 -14.17 -25.45 -9.63
N LYS A 104 -13.03 -26.05 -9.29
CA LYS A 104 -12.01 -26.53 -10.21
C LYS A 104 -12.13 -28.01 -10.55
N GLU A 105 -13.07 -28.72 -9.94
CA GLU A 105 -13.28 -30.16 -10.09
C GLU A 105 -12.00 -30.99 -9.76
N VAL A 106 -11.28 -30.60 -8.70
CA VAL A 106 -10.05 -31.25 -8.26
C VAL A 106 -10.23 -31.95 -6.90
N PRO A 107 -9.43 -33.01 -6.60
CA PRO A 107 -9.53 -33.75 -5.35
C PRO A 107 -9.23 -32.90 -4.11
N TYR A 108 -9.78 -33.29 -2.95
CA TYR A 108 -9.52 -32.69 -1.65
C TYR A 108 -8.20 -33.21 -1.05
N ASP A 109 -7.08 -32.89 -1.68
CA ASP A 109 -5.74 -33.16 -1.14
C ASP A 109 -5.05 -31.82 -0.83
N PHE A 110 -5.21 -31.35 0.42
CA PHE A 110 -4.74 -30.02 0.83
C PHE A 110 -3.53 -30.07 1.76
N ASP A 111 -3.10 -31.21 2.24
CA ASP A 111 -2.05 -31.31 3.25
C ASP A 111 -0.74 -30.64 2.82
N LYS A 112 -0.25 -30.98 1.63
CA LYS A 112 0.97 -30.38 1.07
C LYS A 112 0.82 -28.87 0.87
N LEU A 113 -0.35 -28.43 0.42
CA LEU A 113 -0.64 -27.02 0.16
C LEU A 113 -0.73 -26.22 1.46
N LEU A 114 -1.38 -26.77 2.49
CA LEU A 114 -1.46 -26.17 3.81
C LEU A 114 -0.09 -26.11 4.50
N GLU A 115 0.75 -27.12 4.33
CA GLU A 115 2.13 -27.13 4.81
C GLU A 115 2.98 -26.08 4.08
N PHE A 116 2.92 -26.08 2.74
CA PHE A 116 3.63 -25.11 1.91
C PHE A 116 3.29 -23.65 2.25
N THR A 117 2.00 -23.36 2.50
CA THR A 117 1.54 -22.02 2.87
C THR A 117 1.63 -21.75 4.37
N SER A 118 2.07 -22.70 5.18
CA SER A 118 2.12 -22.63 6.65
C SER A 118 0.75 -22.36 7.28
N LEU A 119 -0.35 -22.75 6.63
CA LEU A 119 -1.72 -22.52 7.11
C LEU A 119 -2.30 -23.73 7.86
N LYS A 120 -1.61 -24.89 7.90
CA LYS A 120 -2.09 -26.09 8.56
C LYS A 120 -2.52 -25.90 10.03
N PRO A 121 -1.79 -25.13 10.87
CA PRO A 121 -2.23 -24.86 12.24
C PRO A 121 -3.49 -23.99 12.34
N PHE A 122 -3.90 -23.36 11.25
CA PHE A 122 -5.01 -22.39 11.18
C PHE A 122 -6.17 -22.89 10.32
N GLN A 123 -6.17 -24.17 9.91
CA GLN A 123 -7.13 -24.72 8.94
C GLN A 123 -8.61 -24.54 9.35
N ASP A 124 -8.89 -24.56 10.66
CA ASP A 124 -10.24 -24.42 11.22
C ASP A 124 -10.58 -22.96 11.60
N ARG A 125 -9.68 -22.01 11.33
CA ARG A 125 -9.92 -20.58 11.59
C ARG A 125 -10.68 -19.96 10.43
N LEU A 126 -11.65 -19.09 10.74
CA LEU A 126 -12.37 -18.30 9.73
C LEU A 126 -11.39 -17.42 8.95
N ALA A 127 -11.58 -17.33 7.63
CA ALA A 127 -10.74 -16.51 6.76
C ALA A 127 -10.82 -15.02 7.14
N GLY A 128 -11.98 -14.55 7.63
CA GLY A 128 -12.14 -13.20 8.16
C GLY A 128 -11.25 -12.87 9.36
N ALA A 129 -10.89 -13.88 10.16
CA ALA A 129 -10.04 -13.74 11.35
C ALA A 129 -8.52 -13.91 11.05
N LEU A 130 -8.13 -14.11 9.80
CA LEU A 130 -6.73 -14.19 9.37
C LEU A 130 -6.11 -12.79 9.24
N SER A 131 -4.80 -12.70 9.45
CA SER A 131 -4.03 -11.49 9.07
C SER A 131 -4.00 -11.29 7.56
N GLY A 132 -3.64 -10.08 7.10
CA GLY A 132 -3.51 -9.80 5.66
C GLY A 132 -2.58 -10.78 4.95
N GLY A 133 -1.38 -11.03 5.49
CA GLY A 133 -0.44 -11.99 4.93
C GLY A 133 -0.97 -13.43 4.92
N MET A 134 -1.72 -13.84 5.97
CA MET A 134 -2.35 -15.16 5.97
C MET A 134 -3.48 -15.27 4.94
N LYS A 135 -4.26 -14.20 4.71
CA LYS A 135 -5.27 -14.14 3.63
C LYS A 135 -4.60 -14.27 2.26
N GLN A 136 -3.44 -13.62 2.05
CA GLN A 136 -2.64 -13.78 0.83
C GLN A 136 -2.20 -15.22 0.63
N LYS A 137 -1.64 -15.84 1.66
CA LYS A 137 -1.22 -17.25 1.62
C LYS A 137 -2.40 -18.19 1.31
N LEU A 138 -3.58 -17.92 1.87
CA LEU A 138 -4.80 -18.67 1.55
C LEU A 138 -5.26 -18.43 0.10
N GLY A 139 -5.24 -17.18 -0.37
CA GLY A 139 -5.55 -16.83 -1.76
C GLY A 139 -4.62 -17.53 -2.74
N LEU A 140 -3.30 -17.54 -2.45
CA LEU A 140 -2.33 -18.30 -3.23
C LEU A 140 -2.63 -19.80 -3.20
N ALA A 141 -2.94 -20.37 -2.02
CA ALA A 141 -3.30 -21.77 -1.88
C ALA A 141 -4.51 -22.15 -2.76
N CYS A 142 -5.59 -21.36 -2.72
CA CYS A 142 -6.77 -21.56 -3.57
C CYS A 142 -6.42 -21.46 -5.07
N THR A 143 -5.50 -20.58 -5.42
CA THR A 143 -5.05 -20.37 -6.81
C THR A 143 -4.25 -21.54 -7.34
N LEU A 144 -3.44 -22.19 -6.48
CA LEU A 144 -2.58 -23.33 -6.81
C LEU A 144 -3.31 -24.67 -6.94
N LEU A 145 -4.57 -24.75 -6.51
CA LEU A 145 -5.37 -25.96 -6.68
C LEU A 145 -5.41 -26.39 -8.15
N GLY A 146 -5.19 -27.68 -8.40
CA GLY A 146 -5.12 -28.25 -9.73
C GLY A 146 -3.77 -28.07 -10.44
N SER A 147 -2.73 -27.56 -9.76
CA SER A 147 -1.37 -27.40 -10.31
C SER A 147 -1.35 -26.66 -11.66
N PRO A 148 -1.72 -25.38 -11.70
CA PRO A 148 -1.84 -24.63 -12.95
C PRO A 148 -0.51 -24.48 -13.70
N ASP A 149 -0.55 -24.54 -15.03
CA ASP A 149 0.60 -24.27 -15.91
C ASP A 149 0.93 -22.76 -15.97
N PHE A 150 -0.09 -21.94 -15.76
CA PHE A 150 0.03 -20.47 -15.78
C PHE A 150 -0.61 -19.83 -14.55
N LEU A 151 0.22 -19.18 -13.75
CA LEU A 151 -0.17 -18.48 -12.53
C LEU A 151 -0.25 -16.98 -12.81
N VAL A 152 -1.38 -16.38 -12.54
CA VAL A 152 -1.62 -14.95 -12.74
C VAL A 152 -1.98 -14.30 -11.42
N LEU A 153 -1.12 -13.40 -10.94
CA LEU A 153 -1.22 -12.75 -9.65
C LEU A 153 -1.41 -11.24 -9.85
N ASP A 154 -2.57 -10.73 -9.49
CA ASP A 154 -2.91 -9.31 -9.66
C ASP A 154 -2.69 -8.56 -8.34
N GLU A 155 -1.56 -7.87 -8.23
CA GLU A 155 -1.10 -7.11 -7.05
C GLU A 155 -1.16 -7.93 -5.74
N PRO A 156 -0.58 -9.14 -5.69
CA PRO A 156 -0.74 -10.06 -4.55
C PRO A 156 -0.08 -9.55 -3.26
N SER A 157 0.82 -8.58 -3.33
CA SER A 157 1.58 -8.04 -2.19
C SER A 157 0.98 -6.77 -1.60
N VAL A 158 -0.06 -6.20 -2.22
CA VAL A 158 -0.66 -4.93 -1.74
C VAL A 158 -1.28 -5.11 -0.35
N GLY A 159 -0.90 -4.23 0.59
CA GLY A 159 -1.39 -4.26 1.97
C GLY A 159 -0.77 -5.37 2.84
N VAL A 160 0.30 -6.01 2.37
CA VAL A 160 1.05 -7.02 3.11
C VAL A 160 2.32 -6.41 3.71
N ASP A 161 2.64 -6.78 4.94
CA ASP A 161 3.87 -6.36 5.60
C ASP A 161 5.12 -6.96 4.92
N PRO A 162 6.31 -6.35 5.09
CA PRO A 162 7.51 -6.76 4.36
C PRO A 162 7.93 -8.23 4.57
N ILE A 163 7.74 -8.76 5.78
CA ILE A 163 8.09 -10.16 6.09
C ILE A 163 7.19 -11.10 5.31
N SER A 164 5.86 -10.87 5.41
CA SER A 164 4.87 -11.67 4.69
C SER A 164 5.02 -11.53 3.16
N ARG A 165 5.46 -10.37 2.68
CA ARG A 165 5.74 -10.11 1.26
C ARG A 165 6.93 -10.94 0.77
N ARG A 166 8.05 -10.96 1.50
CA ARG A 166 9.21 -11.81 1.19
C ARG A 166 8.86 -13.29 1.20
N ASP A 167 8.09 -13.72 2.19
CA ASP A 167 7.61 -15.10 2.25
C ASP A 167 6.80 -15.46 1.00
N LEU A 168 5.86 -14.59 0.59
CA LEU A 168 5.03 -14.79 -0.59
C LEU A 168 5.88 -14.90 -1.87
N MET A 169 6.83 -13.98 -2.06
CA MET A 169 7.74 -13.99 -3.20
C MET A 169 8.57 -15.28 -3.24
N LYS A 170 9.12 -15.69 -2.08
CA LYS A 170 9.87 -16.95 -1.98
C LYS A 170 8.98 -18.15 -2.32
N MET A 171 7.78 -18.23 -1.75
CA MET A 171 6.83 -19.30 -2.05
C MET A 171 6.53 -19.40 -3.54
N VAL A 172 6.28 -18.26 -4.22
CA VAL A 172 6.03 -18.27 -5.66
C VAL A 172 7.29 -18.66 -6.45
N SER A 173 8.48 -18.17 -6.05
CA SER A 173 9.74 -18.57 -6.67
C SER A 173 10.02 -20.08 -6.55
N ASP A 174 9.68 -20.67 -5.40
CA ASP A 174 9.84 -22.12 -5.16
C ASP A 174 8.87 -22.98 -6.01
N LEU A 175 7.81 -22.38 -6.57
CA LEU A 175 6.85 -23.04 -7.46
C LEU A 175 7.29 -23.04 -8.93
N ILE A 176 8.27 -22.22 -9.31
CA ILE A 176 8.69 -22.08 -10.69
C ILE A 176 9.40 -23.36 -11.14
N THR A 177 8.87 -23.90 -12.22
CA THR A 177 9.46 -25.01 -12.96
C THR A 177 9.51 -24.64 -14.45
N PRO A 178 10.21 -25.37 -15.31
CA PRO A 178 10.17 -25.13 -16.76
C PRO A 178 8.75 -25.17 -17.35
N GLU A 179 7.80 -25.77 -16.63
CA GLU A 179 6.40 -25.89 -17.07
C GLU A 179 5.51 -24.78 -16.50
N THR A 180 5.85 -24.20 -15.33
CA THR A 180 5.01 -23.20 -14.63
C THR A 180 5.46 -21.79 -15.00
N THR A 181 4.56 -20.97 -15.56
CA THR A 181 4.80 -19.56 -15.88
C THR A 181 4.05 -18.66 -14.91
N VAL A 182 4.63 -17.53 -14.53
CA VAL A 182 3.99 -16.55 -13.64
C VAL A 182 3.90 -15.18 -14.31
N LEU A 183 2.71 -14.59 -14.29
CA LEU A 183 2.47 -13.17 -14.56
C LEU A 183 2.09 -12.50 -13.24
N TRP A 184 2.94 -11.60 -12.77
CA TRP A 184 2.77 -10.91 -11.48
C TRP A 184 2.64 -9.42 -11.69
N SER A 185 1.46 -8.84 -11.49
CA SER A 185 1.35 -7.38 -11.45
C SER A 185 1.76 -6.85 -10.09
N THR A 186 2.52 -5.75 -10.07
CA THR A 186 2.95 -5.12 -8.83
C THR A 186 3.11 -3.61 -8.98
N ALA A 187 2.86 -2.90 -7.89
CA ALA A 187 3.25 -1.50 -7.71
C ALA A 187 4.63 -1.37 -7.02
N TYR A 188 5.21 -2.49 -6.57
CA TYR A 188 6.50 -2.52 -5.87
C TYR A 188 7.63 -2.80 -6.87
N LEU A 189 8.47 -1.80 -7.12
CA LEU A 189 9.54 -1.90 -8.12
C LEU A 189 10.73 -2.75 -7.65
N ASP A 190 10.93 -2.87 -6.34
CA ASP A 190 11.89 -3.78 -5.73
C ASP A 190 11.55 -5.26 -5.99
N GLU A 191 10.25 -5.62 -5.92
CA GLU A 191 9.79 -6.96 -6.34
C GLU A 191 10.09 -7.20 -7.82
N ALA A 192 9.68 -6.24 -8.67
CA ALA A 192 9.83 -6.35 -10.10
C ALA A 192 11.30 -6.45 -10.54
N HIS A 193 12.22 -5.84 -9.78
CA HIS A 193 13.66 -5.97 -10.02
C HIS A 193 14.17 -7.40 -9.83
N SER A 194 13.51 -8.21 -9.01
CA SER A 194 13.88 -9.61 -8.74
C SER A 194 13.34 -10.61 -9.79
N PHE A 195 12.47 -10.20 -10.71
CA PHE A 195 11.84 -11.09 -11.68
C PHE A 195 12.72 -11.31 -12.93
N ASP A 196 12.41 -12.36 -13.71
CA ASP A 196 13.14 -12.67 -14.95
C ASP A 196 12.94 -11.62 -16.04
N THR A 197 11.71 -11.08 -16.12
CA THR A 197 11.33 -10.07 -17.10
C THR A 197 10.43 -9.03 -16.46
N ALA A 198 10.62 -7.77 -16.78
CA ALA A 198 9.74 -6.66 -16.42
C ALA A 198 9.09 -6.07 -17.67
N VAL A 199 7.79 -5.84 -17.58
CA VAL A 199 6.99 -5.14 -18.58
C VAL A 199 6.38 -3.91 -17.91
N VAL A 200 6.76 -2.72 -18.39
CA VAL A 200 6.24 -1.46 -17.88
C VAL A 200 5.13 -0.96 -18.79
N LEU A 201 3.95 -0.78 -18.21
CA LEU A 201 2.78 -0.20 -18.90
C LEU A 201 2.61 1.26 -18.52
N ASP A 202 2.31 2.08 -19.52
CA ASP A 202 1.82 3.44 -19.33
C ASP A 202 0.72 3.75 -20.34
N ASN A 203 -0.41 4.28 -19.86
CA ASN A 203 -1.56 4.65 -20.69
C ASN A 203 -1.96 3.57 -21.72
N GLY A 204 -2.00 2.30 -21.28
CA GLY A 204 -2.38 1.15 -22.11
C GLY A 204 -1.33 0.65 -23.11
N LYS A 205 -0.10 1.19 -23.06
CA LYS A 205 1.02 0.81 -23.94
C LYS A 205 2.18 0.22 -23.15
N VAL A 206 2.92 -0.69 -23.80
CA VAL A 206 4.21 -1.15 -23.27
C VAL A 206 5.27 -0.09 -23.59
N ILE A 207 5.89 0.46 -22.55
CA ILE A 207 6.98 1.44 -22.68
C ILE A 207 8.36 0.81 -22.41
N TYR A 208 8.39 -0.36 -21.78
CA TYR A 208 9.60 -1.17 -21.58
C TYR A 208 9.23 -2.65 -21.48
N GLU A 209 10.05 -3.50 -22.06
CA GLU A 209 10.05 -4.96 -21.93
C GLU A 209 11.50 -5.44 -21.91
N GLY A 210 11.91 -6.14 -20.86
CA GLY A 210 13.28 -6.64 -20.74
C GLY A 210 13.61 -7.15 -19.35
N LYS A 211 14.88 -7.57 -19.16
CA LYS A 211 15.35 -8.03 -17.86
C LYS A 211 15.62 -6.83 -16.94
N PRO A 212 15.07 -6.81 -15.71
CA PRO A 212 15.27 -5.70 -14.78
C PRO A 212 16.74 -5.39 -14.51
N HIS A 213 17.57 -6.41 -14.31
CA HIS A 213 19.00 -6.27 -14.01
C HIS A 213 19.82 -5.70 -15.19
N GLU A 214 19.35 -5.83 -16.45
CA GLU A 214 19.97 -5.18 -17.60
C GLU A 214 19.62 -3.69 -17.65
N LEU A 215 18.46 -3.29 -17.12
CA LEU A 215 18.05 -1.89 -17.03
C LEU A 215 18.80 -1.17 -15.90
N ALA A 216 18.95 -1.82 -14.73
CA ALA A 216 19.60 -1.23 -13.56
C ALA A 216 20.23 -2.30 -12.65
N ALA A 217 21.34 -1.97 -12.00
CA ALA A 217 22.06 -2.88 -11.12
C ALA A 217 21.38 -3.07 -9.76
N THR A 218 20.68 -2.04 -9.27
CA THR A 218 20.00 -2.04 -7.96
C THR A 218 18.51 -1.76 -8.10
N PRO A 219 17.68 -2.23 -7.13
CA PRO A 219 16.25 -1.90 -7.10
C PRO A 219 15.98 -0.39 -7.13
N GLN A 220 16.78 0.41 -6.43
CA GLN A 220 16.63 1.86 -6.37
C GLN A 220 16.92 2.54 -7.71
N GLU A 221 17.96 2.08 -8.43
CA GLU A 221 18.25 2.57 -9.78
C GLU A 221 17.17 2.13 -10.78
N PHE A 222 16.65 0.90 -10.61
CA PHE A 222 15.55 0.39 -11.41
C PHE A 222 14.30 1.24 -11.24
N GLU A 223 13.94 1.57 -10.00
CA GLU A 223 12.83 2.47 -9.70
C GLU A 223 13.00 3.82 -10.40
N ASN A 224 14.17 4.45 -10.27
CA ASN A 224 14.44 5.74 -10.90
C ASN A 224 14.28 5.67 -12.43
N LYS A 225 14.83 4.62 -13.06
CA LYS A 225 14.73 4.44 -14.52
C LYS A 225 13.30 4.16 -14.99
N VAL A 226 12.53 3.36 -14.24
CA VAL A 226 11.11 3.14 -14.57
C VAL A 226 10.34 4.45 -14.51
N ILE A 227 10.58 5.28 -13.49
CA ILE A 227 9.94 6.59 -13.38
C ILE A 227 10.36 7.51 -14.54
N ASP A 228 11.63 7.48 -14.94
CA ASP A 228 12.11 8.26 -16.10
C ASP A 228 11.42 7.82 -17.39
N LEU A 229 11.23 6.52 -17.60
CA LEU A 229 10.48 5.96 -18.73
C LEU A 229 9.01 6.39 -18.75
N MET A 230 8.39 6.55 -17.58
CA MET A 230 7.00 7.04 -17.41
C MET A 230 6.87 8.56 -17.58
N GLY A 231 7.91 9.26 -18.07
CA GLY A 231 7.91 10.71 -18.30
C GLY A 231 8.72 11.50 -17.27
N GLY A 232 9.40 10.81 -16.37
CA GLY A 232 10.25 11.39 -15.34
C GLY A 232 9.46 12.01 -14.18
N TYR A 233 10.10 12.06 -13.03
CA TYR A 233 9.58 12.78 -11.87
C TYR A 233 10.21 14.16 -11.78
N LYS A 234 9.44 15.19 -12.09
CA LYS A 234 9.85 16.57 -11.83
C LYS A 234 9.45 16.94 -10.41
N LYS A 235 10.44 17.08 -9.54
CA LYS A 235 10.21 17.60 -8.18
C LYS A 235 9.74 19.04 -8.27
N GLU A 236 8.43 19.23 -8.36
CA GLU A 236 7.82 20.56 -8.32
C GLU A 236 7.84 21.10 -6.90
N LYS A 237 7.85 22.44 -6.79
CA LYS A 237 7.65 23.06 -5.47
C LYS A 237 6.27 22.72 -4.94
N SER A 238 6.22 22.31 -3.68
CA SER A 238 4.94 22.01 -3.03
C SER A 238 4.13 23.29 -2.82
N LEU A 239 3.15 23.53 -3.68
CA LEU A 239 2.20 24.63 -3.52
C LEU A 239 1.47 24.54 -2.16
N ILE A 240 1.26 23.32 -1.65
CA ILE A 240 0.68 23.06 -0.33
C ILE A 240 1.53 23.72 0.75
N ALA A 241 2.84 23.48 0.73
CA ALA A 241 3.75 24.03 1.72
C ALA A 241 3.97 25.54 1.52
N GLU A 242 3.98 26.04 0.29
CA GLU A 242 4.13 27.49 0.03
C GLU A 242 3.00 28.31 0.66
N ASN A 243 1.78 27.78 0.64
CA ASN A 243 0.59 28.41 1.22
C ASN A 243 0.41 28.13 2.73
N TYR A 244 1.37 27.48 3.36
CA TYR A 244 1.36 27.22 4.79
C TYR A 244 2.26 28.20 5.54
N SER A 245 1.73 28.85 6.58
CA SER A 245 2.53 29.74 7.42
C SER A 245 3.47 28.94 8.32
N PRO A 246 4.72 29.38 8.52
CA PRO A 246 5.63 28.70 9.44
C PRO A 246 5.05 28.63 10.85
N ILE A 247 5.11 27.45 11.46
CA ILE A 247 4.71 27.25 12.84
C ILE A 247 5.79 27.79 13.77
N GLN A 248 5.43 28.72 14.64
CA GLN A 248 6.31 29.24 15.69
C GLN A 248 5.83 28.76 17.04
N THR A 249 6.71 28.12 17.79
CA THR A 249 6.46 27.64 19.16
C THR A 249 7.79 27.42 19.88
N ASP A 250 7.81 27.66 21.18
CA ASP A 250 8.96 27.37 22.04
C ASP A 250 8.94 25.90 22.55
N ILE A 251 7.92 25.13 22.19
CA ILE A 251 7.79 23.73 22.58
C ILE A 251 8.72 22.89 21.70
N GLU A 252 9.75 22.31 22.28
CA GLU A 252 10.69 21.42 21.57
C GLU A 252 10.02 20.11 21.17
N CYS A 253 9.39 19.41 22.14
CA CYS A 253 8.64 18.17 21.91
C CYS A 253 7.16 18.49 21.71
N THR A 254 6.72 18.57 20.48
CA THR A 254 5.33 18.90 20.14
C THR A 254 4.38 17.69 20.32
N VAL A 255 4.92 16.47 20.18
CA VAL A 255 4.21 15.21 20.51
C VAL A 255 5.05 14.45 21.53
N VAL A 256 4.42 14.06 22.63
CA VAL A 256 5.08 13.24 23.67
C VAL A 256 4.17 12.05 23.96
N ALA A 257 4.71 10.86 23.84
CA ALA A 257 4.14 9.63 24.37
C ALA A 257 4.97 9.22 25.59
N ASP A 258 4.34 8.96 26.72
CA ASP A 258 5.00 8.60 27.96
C ASP A 258 4.37 7.33 28.55
N ASN A 259 5.13 6.24 28.51
CA ASN A 259 4.75 4.91 29.00
C ASN A 259 3.38 4.45 28.48
N LEU A 260 3.07 4.73 27.21
CA LEU A 260 1.81 4.36 26.60
C LEU A 260 1.63 2.84 26.56
N GLU A 261 0.52 2.38 27.12
CA GLU A 261 0.13 0.98 27.13
C GLU A 261 -1.31 0.80 26.71
N LYS A 262 -1.60 -0.25 25.94
CA LYS A 262 -2.95 -0.69 25.61
C LYS A 262 -3.11 -2.19 25.75
N LYS A 263 -4.03 -2.58 26.61
CA LYS A 263 -4.38 -3.98 26.86
C LYS A 263 -5.85 -4.23 26.50
N TYR A 264 -6.12 -5.34 25.81
CA TYR A 264 -7.44 -5.86 25.53
C TYR A 264 -7.57 -7.26 26.15
N GLY A 265 -8.29 -7.37 27.26
CA GLY A 265 -8.30 -8.60 28.05
C GLY A 265 -6.88 -8.95 28.52
N ASN A 266 -6.37 -10.11 28.11
CA ASN A 266 -5.00 -10.55 28.41
C ASN A 266 -3.97 -10.20 27.32
N PHE A 267 -4.41 -9.62 26.21
CA PHE A 267 -3.54 -9.28 25.08
C PHE A 267 -3.06 -7.83 25.19
N TYR A 268 -1.74 -7.64 25.14
CA TYR A 268 -1.12 -6.33 25.03
C TYR A 268 -0.96 -5.94 23.58
N ALA A 269 -1.73 -4.94 23.14
CA ALA A 269 -1.59 -4.40 21.79
C ALA A 269 -0.44 -3.35 21.70
N VAL A 270 -0.15 -2.69 22.83
CA VAL A 270 0.98 -1.75 22.99
C VAL A 270 1.51 -1.90 24.41
N LYS A 271 2.84 -1.98 24.54
CA LYS A 271 3.54 -2.11 25.80
C LYS A 271 4.57 -0.98 25.95
N ASN A 272 4.38 -0.19 27.01
CA ASN A 272 5.35 0.77 27.53
C ASN A 272 6.08 1.64 26.48
N ASN A 273 5.36 2.17 25.48
CA ASN A 273 5.97 2.97 24.42
C ASN A 273 6.16 4.42 24.87
N SER A 274 7.39 4.90 24.78
CA SER A 274 7.77 6.27 25.12
C SER A 274 8.63 6.89 24.03
N PHE A 275 8.23 8.06 23.55
CA PHE A 275 9.00 8.85 22.60
C PHE A 275 8.57 10.33 22.61
N CYS A 276 9.46 11.18 22.11
CA CYS A 276 9.24 12.59 21.89
C CYS A 276 9.46 12.88 20.41
N ILE A 277 8.54 13.62 19.76
CA ILE A 277 8.71 14.09 18.40
C ILE A 277 8.93 15.60 18.45
N LYS A 278 10.04 16.05 17.84
CA LYS A 278 10.43 17.44 17.83
C LYS A 278 9.62 18.25 16.83
N ARG A 279 9.60 19.55 17.01
CA ARG A 279 8.94 20.46 16.06
C ARG A 279 9.55 20.32 14.65
N GLY A 280 8.70 20.17 13.65
CA GLY A 280 9.12 20.06 12.25
C GLY A 280 9.78 18.74 11.89
N GLU A 281 9.77 17.75 12.81
CA GLU A 281 10.29 16.43 12.60
C GLU A 281 9.26 15.54 11.89
N ILE A 282 9.72 14.72 10.94
CA ILE A 282 8.98 13.60 10.37
C ILE A 282 9.38 12.35 11.14
N PHE A 283 8.45 11.81 11.93
CA PHE A 283 8.68 10.63 12.75
C PHE A 283 7.87 9.44 12.22
N GLY A 284 8.57 8.36 11.85
CA GLY A 284 7.96 7.15 11.32
C GLY A 284 7.66 6.12 12.40
N LEU A 285 6.44 5.56 12.43
CA LEU A 285 6.14 4.33 13.16
C LEU A 285 6.12 3.18 12.15
N LEU A 286 7.17 2.36 12.14
CA LEU A 286 7.33 1.25 11.23
C LEU A 286 7.15 -0.09 11.94
N GLY A 287 6.71 -1.10 11.21
CA GLY A 287 6.56 -2.46 11.72
C GLY A 287 5.51 -3.26 10.95
N PRO A 288 5.41 -4.57 11.19
CA PRO A 288 4.46 -5.43 10.52
C PRO A 288 3.01 -5.13 10.92
N ASN A 289 2.08 -5.71 10.19
CA ASN A 289 0.67 -5.64 10.53
C ASN A 289 0.43 -6.30 11.90
N GLY A 290 -0.34 -5.62 12.77
CA GLY A 290 -0.58 -6.11 14.12
C GLY A 290 0.51 -5.77 15.15
N ALA A 291 1.60 -5.09 14.78
CA ALA A 291 2.67 -4.71 15.71
C ALA A 291 2.27 -3.65 16.76
N GLY A 292 1.07 -3.05 16.67
CA GLY A 292 0.62 -2.04 17.62
C GLY A 292 0.68 -0.59 17.12
N LYS A 293 1.23 -0.33 15.91
CA LYS A 293 1.35 1.03 15.33
C LYS A 293 0.06 1.82 15.35
N SER A 294 -0.99 1.31 14.69
CA SER A 294 -2.29 2.01 14.62
C SER A 294 -2.97 2.14 15.98
N THR A 295 -2.69 1.24 16.92
CA THR A 295 -3.18 1.36 18.30
C THR A 295 -2.49 2.50 19.04
N SER A 296 -1.15 2.60 18.96
CA SER A 296 -0.38 3.72 19.50
C SER A 296 -0.82 5.04 18.90
N PHE A 297 -0.98 5.06 17.58
CA PHE A 297 -1.46 6.20 16.83
C PHE A 297 -2.85 6.66 17.28
N LYS A 298 -3.82 5.75 17.42
CA LYS A 298 -5.17 6.06 17.91
C LYS A 298 -5.18 6.58 19.35
N MET A 299 -4.28 6.09 20.21
CA MET A 299 -4.14 6.62 21.57
C MET A 299 -3.66 8.06 21.56
N MET A 300 -2.66 8.39 20.72
CA MET A 300 -2.15 9.75 20.57
C MET A 300 -3.13 10.72 19.88
N CYS A 301 -4.06 10.21 19.07
CA CYS A 301 -5.17 11.00 18.52
C CYS A 301 -6.32 11.17 19.52
N GLY A 302 -6.29 10.50 20.68
CA GLY A 302 -7.43 10.45 21.61
C GLY A 302 -8.64 9.68 21.09
N LEU A 303 -8.42 8.82 20.07
CA LEU A 303 -9.45 7.92 19.51
C LEU A 303 -9.54 6.60 20.27
N ALA A 304 -8.50 6.25 21.03
CA ALA A 304 -8.46 5.11 21.93
C ALA A 304 -7.89 5.55 23.28
N LYS A 305 -8.58 5.21 24.38
CA LYS A 305 -8.07 5.49 25.72
C LYS A 305 -6.94 4.49 26.05
N PRO A 306 -5.74 4.94 26.46
CA PRO A 306 -4.69 4.06 26.94
C PRO A 306 -5.12 3.34 28.22
N THR A 307 -4.54 2.16 28.47
CA THR A 307 -4.71 1.42 29.73
C THR A 307 -3.87 2.08 30.83
N SER A 308 -2.64 2.48 30.48
CA SER A 308 -1.74 3.27 31.31
C SER A 308 -0.91 4.22 30.45
N GLY A 309 -0.18 5.14 31.08
CA GLY A 309 0.60 6.16 30.40
C GLY A 309 -0.25 7.33 29.89
N THR A 310 0.40 8.28 29.21
CA THR A 310 -0.26 9.49 28.69
C THR A 310 0.39 9.94 27.36
N ALA A 311 -0.35 10.76 26.61
CA ALA A 311 0.19 11.48 25.46
C ALA A 311 -0.15 12.96 25.55
N LYS A 312 0.77 13.81 25.05
CA LYS A 312 0.59 15.26 24.99
C LYS A 312 0.82 15.75 23.56
N LEU A 313 -0.07 16.64 23.11
CA LEU A 313 0.03 17.36 21.83
C LEU A 313 0.16 18.85 22.13
N MET A 314 1.22 19.50 21.66
CA MET A 314 1.55 20.90 21.98
C MET A 314 1.47 21.17 23.50
N GLY A 315 1.99 20.24 24.32
CA GLY A 315 1.95 20.31 25.77
C GLY A 315 0.59 20.00 26.41
N VAL A 316 -0.49 19.83 25.63
CA VAL A 316 -1.84 19.53 26.12
C VAL A 316 -2.02 18.01 26.23
N ASP A 317 -2.41 17.54 27.41
CA ASP A 317 -2.68 16.12 27.69
C ASP A 317 -3.96 15.68 26.99
N ILE A 318 -3.86 14.65 26.13
CA ILE A 318 -4.96 14.17 25.28
C ILE A 318 -6.11 13.51 26.08
N ILE A 319 -5.82 13.06 27.32
CA ILE A 319 -6.82 12.44 28.19
C ILE A 319 -7.56 13.49 29.01
N LYS A 320 -6.83 14.51 29.47
CA LYS A 320 -7.37 15.56 30.35
C LYS A 320 -8.16 16.62 29.58
N ASP A 321 -7.66 17.01 28.39
CA ASP A 321 -8.29 18.02 27.54
C ASP A 321 -8.24 17.57 26.06
N PRO A 322 -9.07 16.58 25.69
CA PRO A 322 -9.03 15.99 24.36
C PRO A 322 -9.44 16.95 23.25
N GLU A 323 -10.33 17.90 23.50
CA GLU A 323 -10.78 18.87 22.50
C GLU A 323 -9.64 19.83 22.12
N LYS A 324 -9.01 20.43 23.14
CA LYS A 324 -7.87 21.33 22.95
C LYS A 324 -6.66 20.61 22.38
N ALA A 325 -6.40 19.36 22.75
CA ALA A 325 -5.33 18.58 22.14
C ALA A 325 -5.60 18.31 20.66
N ARG A 326 -6.82 17.87 20.31
CA ARG A 326 -7.21 17.60 18.90
C ARG A 326 -7.31 18.82 18.02
N SER A 327 -7.58 20.02 18.57
CA SER A 327 -7.56 21.25 17.77
C SER A 327 -6.18 21.58 17.18
N ASN A 328 -5.09 20.98 17.74
CA ASN A 328 -3.74 21.11 17.24
C ASN A 328 -3.36 20.00 16.22
N LEU A 329 -4.28 19.10 15.89
CA LEU A 329 -4.01 17.89 15.15
C LEU A 329 -4.78 17.82 13.83
N GLY A 330 -4.07 17.70 12.70
CA GLY A 330 -4.63 17.20 11.46
C GLY A 330 -4.49 15.67 11.42
N TYR A 331 -5.54 14.95 11.06
CA TYR A 331 -5.56 13.49 11.05
C TYR A 331 -6.01 12.94 9.71
N MET A 332 -5.20 12.08 9.11
CA MET A 332 -5.53 11.30 7.93
C MET A 332 -5.55 9.82 8.30
N ALA A 333 -6.73 9.20 8.23
CA ALA A 333 -6.92 7.78 8.55
C ALA A 333 -6.56 6.88 7.36
N GLN A 334 -6.14 5.66 7.63
CA GLN A 334 -5.83 4.61 6.65
C GLN A 334 -7.01 4.32 5.70
N LYS A 335 -8.21 4.14 6.25
CA LYS A 335 -9.44 4.14 5.44
C LYS A 335 -9.91 5.57 5.30
N PHE A 336 -10.08 6.04 4.08
CA PHE A 336 -10.51 7.41 3.83
C PHE A 336 -11.73 7.76 4.67
N SER A 337 -11.55 8.76 5.54
CA SER A 337 -12.67 9.34 6.32
C SER A 337 -13.52 10.29 5.47
N LEU A 338 -13.42 10.18 4.14
CA LEU A 338 -14.21 10.98 3.19
C LEU A 338 -15.63 10.44 3.07
N TYR A 339 -16.55 11.35 2.93
CA TYR A 339 -17.94 11.01 2.62
C TYR A 339 -18.07 10.78 1.11
N GLY A 340 -18.13 9.52 0.67
CA GLY A 340 -18.11 9.11 -0.73
C GLY A 340 -19.17 9.81 -1.59
N SER A 341 -20.39 9.95 -1.08
CA SER A 341 -21.51 10.61 -1.76
C SER A 341 -21.38 12.14 -1.86
N LEU A 342 -20.48 12.75 -1.08
CA LEU A 342 -20.23 14.20 -1.14
C LEU A 342 -19.17 14.52 -2.21
N THR A 343 -19.30 15.69 -2.80
CA THR A 343 -18.28 16.23 -3.72
C THR A 343 -16.99 16.60 -2.98
N VAL A 344 -15.92 16.87 -3.73
CA VAL A 344 -14.66 17.39 -3.19
C VAL A 344 -14.93 18.64 -2.34
N ARG A 345 -15.65 19.62 -2.89
CA ARG A 345 -15.98 20.87 -2.19
C ARG A 345 -16.80 20.61 -0.93
N GLN A 346 -17.82 19.75 -1.00
CA GLN A 346 -18.67 19.43 0.15
C GLN A 346 -17.92 18.70 1.26
N ASN A 347 -16.96 17.81 0.92
CA ASN A 347 -16.06 17.20 1.93
C ASN A 347 -15.25 18.30 2.64
N LEU A 348 -14.64 19.24 1.91
CA LEU A 348 -13.90 20.34 2.50
C LEU A 348 -14.79 21.24 3.37
N GLU A 349 -16.01 21.53 2.95
CA GLU A 349 -16.99 22.28 3.74
C GLU A 349 -17.34 21.59 5.06
N PHE A 350 -17.55 20.27 5.01
CA PHE A 350 -17.83 19.45 6.19
C PHE A 350 -16.67 19.51 7.19
N PHE A 351 -15.44 19.26 6.74
CA PHE A 351 -14.28 19.25 7.64
C PHE A 351 -13.95 20.65 8.14
N ALA A 352 -14.08 21.69 7.32
CA ALA A 352 -13.93 23.08 7.78
C ALA A 352 -14.92 23.45 8.87
N ALA A 353 -16.16 22.97 8.75
CA ALA A 353 -17.17 23.15 9.79
C ALA A 353 -16.84 22.38 11.07
N ALA A 354 -16.43 21.12 10.93
CA ALA A 354 -16.07 20.24 12.04
C ALA A 354 -14.88 20.79 12.86
N TYR A 355 -13.91 21.43 12.20
CA TYR A 355 -12.79 22.10 12.86
C TYR A 355 -13.10 23.55 13.31
N GLY A 356 -14.36 23.98 13.23
CA GLY A 356 -14.80 25.27 13.77
C GLY A 356 -14.39 26.50 12.97
N ILE A 357 -14.04 26.35 11.68
CA ILE A 357 -13.73 27.52 10.82
C ILE A 357 -15.01 28.34 10.62
N GLY A 358 -14.94 29.63 10.94
CA GLY A 358 -16.07 30.56 10.84
C GLY A 358 -16.62 30.68 9.41
N LEU A 359 -17.92 30.96 9.27
CA LEU A 359 -18.60 30.99 7.97
C LEU A 359 -17.94 31.96 6.95
N PHE A 360 -17.45 33.11 7.44
CA PHE A 360 -16.83 34.15 6.58
C PHE A 360 -15.46 33.68 6.05
N ASP A 361 -14.65 32.99 6.88
CA ASP A 361 -13.31 32.54 6.50
C ASP A 361 -13.35 31.21 5.75
N ARG A 362 -14.40 30.41 5.97
CA ARG A 362 -14.57 29.07 5.42
C ARG A 362 -14.50 29.03 3.90
N LYS A 363 -15.27 29.91 3.22
CA LYS A 363 -15.31 29.94 1.76
C LYS A 363 -13.93 30.26 1.20
N LYS A 364 -13.28 31.31 1.72
CA LYS A 364 -11.94 31.70 1.31
C LYS A 364 -10.94 30.57 1.48
N ARG A 365 -10.96 29.93 2.66
CA ARG A 365 -10.05 28.82 2.96
C ARG A 365 -10.27 27.60 2.06
N ILE A 366 -11.51 27.27 1.74
CA ILE A 366 -11.83 26.17 0.83
C ILE A 366 -11.35 26.48 -0.60
N ASP A 367 -11.57 27.70 -1.08
CA ASP A 367 -11.13 28.12 -2.42
C ASP A 367 -9.59 28.09 -2.52
N GLU A 368 -8.86 28.51 -1.48
CA GLU A 368 -7.40 28.36 -1.37
C GLU A 368 -6.97 26.90 -1.45
N ILE A 369 -7.59 26.01 -0.67
CA ILE A 369 -7.29 24.59 -0.65
C ILE A 369 -7.56 23.92 -2.00
N ILE A 370 -8.70 24.24 -2.65
CA ILE A 370 -9.03 23.72 -3.97
C ILE A 370 -7.95 24.10 -5.00
N GLN A 371 -7.47 25.32 -4.94
CA GLN A 371 -6.42 25.80 -5.84
C GLN A 371 -5.08 25.11 -5.58
N VAL A 372 -4.66 25.05 -4.30
CA VAL A 372 -3.37 24.52 -3.86
C VAL A 372 -3.24 23.02 -4.11
N PHE A 373 -4.34 22.27 -3.94
CA PHE A 373 -4.37 20.81 -4.16
C PHE A 373 -4.74 20.41 -5.60
N GLY A 374 -5.01 21.40 -6.49
CA GLY A 374 -5.32 21.14 -7.89
C GLY A 374 -6.70 20.54 -8.11
N PHE A 375 -7.70 20.88 -7.28
CA PHE A 375 -9.06 20.34 -7.39
C PHE A 375 -10.01 21.16 -8.27
N SER A 376 -9.57 22.28 -8.87
CA SER A 376 -10.44 23.21 -9.59
C SER A 376 -11.32 22.57 -10.66
N ASN A 377 -10.83 21.55 -11.36
CA ASN A 377 -11.57 20.87 -12.42
C ASN A 377 -12.46 19.73 -11.91
N ILE A 378 -12.32 19.31 -10.65
CA ILE A 378 -12.99 18.14 -10.07
C ILE A 378 -13.75 18.49 -8.79
N GLU A 379 -13.83 19.75 -8.39
CA GLU A 379 -14.42 20.18 -7.12
C GLU A 379 -15.88 19.74 -6.93
N ASN A 380 -16.62 19.57 -8.04
CA ASN A 380 -18.00 19.13 -8.06
C ASN A 380 -18.16 17.61 -8.29
N GLN A 381 -17.07 16.85 -8.45
CA GLN A 381 -17.11 15.39 -8.56
C GLN A 381 -17.28 14.77 -7.18
N LYS A 382 -18.02 13.68 -7.11
CA LYS A 382 -18.16 12.89 -5.87
C LYS A 382 -16.82 12.26 -5.50
N SER A 383 -16.51 12.22 -4.21
CA SER A 383 -15.23 11.67 -3.77
C SER A 383 -15.12 10.14 -4.00
N GLU A 384 -16.24 9.41 -4.07
CA GLU A 384 -16.22 7.98 -4.40
C GLU A 384 -15.77 7.69 -5.83
N ASP A 385 -16.00 8.61 -6.77
CA ASP A 385 -15.66 8.49 -8.20
C ASP A 385 -14.20 8.91 -8.50
N LEU A 386 -13.50 9.49 -7.54
CA LEU A 386 -12.12 9.95 -7.73
C LEU A 386 -11.14 8.77 -7.80
N PRO A 387 -10.09 8.86 -8.64
CA PRO A 387 -8.92 8.00 -8.53
C PRO A 387 -8.29 8.04 -7.14
N LEU A 388 -7.59 6.96 -6.76
CA LEU A 388 -7.04 6.79 -5.41
C LEU A 388 -6.13 7.94 -4.98
N GLY A 389 -5.21 8.38 -5.84
CA GLY A 389 -4.30 9.50 -5.56
C GLY A 389 -5.04 10.83 -5.28
N TYR A 390 -6.16 11.09 -5.96
CA TYR A 390 -6.99 12.26 -5.65
C TYR A 390 -7.74 12.11 -4.33
N LYS A 391 -8.20 10.90 -3.96
CA LYS A 391 -8.79 10.63 -2.65
C LYS A 391 -7.79 10.89 -1.52
N GLN A 392 -6.55 10.49 -1.71
CA GLN A 392 -5.47 10.76 -0.74
C GLN A 392 -5.17 12.25 -0.61
N ARG A 393 -5.03 12.96 -1.74
CA ARG A 393 -4.85 14.42 -1.72
C ARG A 393 -6.02 15.11 -1.02
N LEU A 394 -7.27 14.70 -1.27
CA LEU A 394 -8.45 15.25 -0.60
C LEU A 394 -8.45 14.96 0.90
N SER A 395 -8.08 13.76 1.30
CA SER A 395 -7.96 13.39 2.71
C SER A 395 -6.91 14.24 3.43
N MET A 396 -5.74 14.47 2.81
CA MET A 396 -4.71 15.36 3.31
C MET A 396 -5.19 16.82 3.37
N ALA A 397 -5.91 17.28 2.35
CA ALA A 397 -6.49 18.62 2.31
C ALA A 397 -7.47 18.85 3.47
N CYS A 398 -8.34 17.87 3.73
CA CYS A 398 -9.25 17.89 4.87
C CYS A 398 -8.50 17.93 6.22
N ALA A 399 -7.42 17.18 6.36
CA ALA A 399 -6.59 17.18 7.56
C ALA A 399 -5.84 18.51 7.78
N LEU A 400 -5.50 19.22 6.72
CA LEU A 400 -4.77 20.49 6.77
C LEU A 400 -5.65 21.74 6.77
N ILE A 401 -6.97 21.61 6.64
CA ILE A 401 -7.86 22.76 6.38
C ILE A 401 -7.84 23.82 7.49
N HIS A 402 -7.60 23.42 8.72
CA HIS A 402 -7.56 24.30 9.92
C HIS A 402 -6.13 24.72 10.33
N ASN A 403 -5.13 24.50 9.48
CA ASN A 403 -3.71 24.84 9.71
C ASN A 403 -3.13 24.24 11.02
N PRO A 404 -3.22 22.93 11.24
CA PRO A 404 -2.71 22.33 12.46
C PRO A 404 -1.18 22.37 12.54
N PRO A 405 -0.59 22.53 13.75
CA PRO A 405 0.86 22.42 13.95
C PRO A 405 1.38 20.99 13.93
N ILE A 406 0.49 19.99 14.05
CA ILE A 406 0.79 18.56 14.05
C ILE A 406 -0.05 17.87 12.99
N LEU A 407 0.56 16.99 12.21
CA LEU A 407 -0.12 16.17 11.19
C LEU A 407 0.15 14.68 11.46
N PHE A 408 -0.91 13.91 11.61
CA PHE A 408 -0.83 12.46 11.76
C PHE A 408 -1.37 11.78 10.51
N LEU A 409 -0.56 10.89 9.92
CA LEU A 409 -0.83 10.19 8.66
C LEU A 409 -0.76 8.69 8.89
N ASP A 410 -1.90 8.01 8.81
CA ASP A 410 -1.99 6.56 8.99
C ASP A 410 -1.95 5.85 7.64
N GLU A 411 -0.79 5.27 7.29
CA GLU A 411 -0.51 4.60 6.01
C GLU A 411 -0.93 5.43 4.78
N PRO A 412 -0.45 6.67 4.64
CA PRO A 412 -1.01 7.65 3.72
C PRO A 412 -0.81 7.31 2.24
N THR A 413 0.12 6.43 1.91
CA THR A 413 0.51 6.07 0.54
C THR A 413 0.17 4.63 0.18
N SER A 414 -0.60 3.95 1.04
CA SER A 414 -1.01 2.56 0.79
C SER A 414 -1.86 2.45 -0.48
N GLY A 415 -1.43 1.57 -1.40
CA GLY A 415 -2.13 1.29 -2.66
C GLY A 415 -1.95 2.31 -3.76
N VAL A 416 -1.10 3.33 -3.61
CA VAL A 416 -0.78 4.27 -4.71
C VAL A 416 0.48 3.87 -5.46
N ASP A 417 0.51 4.27 -6.72
CA ASP A 417 1.68 4.10 -7.58
C ASP A 417 2.88 4.94 -7.12
N VAL A 418 4.07 4.60 -7.63
CA VAL A 418 5.35 5.16 -7.19
C VAL A 418 5.46 6.67 -7.45
N VAL A 419 4.92 7.17 -8.56
CA VAL A 419 4.99 8.61 -8.91
C VAL A 419 4.13 9.41 -7.93
N THR A 420 2.88 8.97 -7.73
CA THR A 420 1.95 9.58 -6.76
C THR A 420 2.51 9.53 -5.33
N ARG A 421 3.18 8.43 -4.96
CA ARG A 421 3.85 8.27 -3.66
C ARG A 421 4.97 9.31 -3.48
N ARG A 422 5.85 9.48 -4.47
CA ARG A 422 6.91 10.49 -4.43
C ARG A 422 6.38 11.92 -4.31
N ASP A 423 5.32 12.23 -5.03
CA ASP A 423 4.63 13.52 -4.92
C ASP A 423 4.12 13.77 -3.51
N PHE A 424 3.48 12.75 -2.92
CA PHE A 424 2.94 12.85 -1.57
C PHE A 424 4.04 13.09 -0.54
N TRP A 425 5.16 12.38 -0.63
CA TRP A 425 6.32 12.58 0.24
C TRP A 425 7.00 13.93 0.03
N ASN A 426 7.01 14.46 -1.20
CA ASN A 426 7.47 15.84 -1.44
C ASN A 426 6.61 16.88 -0.71
N HIS A 427 5.30 16.67 -0.64
CA HIS A 427 4.43 17.53 0.15
C HIS A 427 4.69 17.40 1.66
N ILE A 428 4.81 16.19 2.17
CA ILE A 428 5.13 15.90 3.59
C ILE A 428 6.44 16.59 4.00
N THR A 429 7.53 16.34 3.27
CA THR A 429 8.84 16.91 3.59
C THR A 429 8.85 18.44 3.49
N SER A 430 8.07 19.00 2.57
CA SER A 430 7.96 20.45 2.43
C SER A 430 7.16 21.08 3.57
N LEU A 431 6.12 20.40 4.08
CA LEU A 431 5.35 20.83 5.25
C LEU A 431 6.18 20.77 6.54
N ALA A 432 6.98 19.71 6.71
CA ALA A 432 7.89 19.60 7.85
C ALA A 432 8.90 20.76 7.91
N LYS A 433 9.45 21.18 6.75
CA LYS A 433 10.32 22.37 6.64
C LYS A 433 9.63 23.67 7.05
N LYS A 434 8.30 23.74 7.06
CA LYS A 434 7.51 24.86 7.60
C LYS A 434 7.28 24.74 9.11
N GLY A 435 7.80 23.71 9.74
CA GLY A 435 7.72 23.49 11.19
C GLY A 435 6.50 22.65 11.62
N ILE A 436 5.75 22.06 10.68
CA ILE A 436 4.69 21.11 11.02
C ILE A 436 5.36 19.80 11.48
N THR A 437 4.98 19.33 12.64
CA THR A 437 5.43 18.03 13.16
C THR A 437 4.59 16.93 12.54
N ILE A 438 5.22 15.93 11.98
CA ILE A 438 4.52 14.89 11.22
C ILE A 438 4.81 13.51 11.83
N LEU A 439 3.76 12.79 12.17
CA LEU A 439 3.81 11.38 12.53
C LEU A 439 3.20 10.56 11.41
N VAL A 440 3.98 9.63 10.87
CA VAL A 440 3.55 8.74 9.78
C VAL A 440 3.60 7.30 10.27
N THR A 441 2.52 6.53 10.07
CA THR A 441 2.62 5.08 10.11
C THR A 441 2.81 4.56 8.70
N THR A 442 3.69 3.62 8.53
CA THR A 442 3.86 2.91 7.26
C THR A 442 4.35 1.48 7.48
N HIS A 443 4.06 0.63 6.53
CA HIS A 443 4.67 -0.69 6.40
C HIS A 443 5.67 -0.74 5.24
N PHE A 444 5.81 0.36 4.48
CA PHE A 444 6.80 0.49 3.42
C PHE A 444 8.16 0.88 4.01
N MET A 445 9.14 -0.01 3.88
CA MET A 445 10.48 0.23 4.46
C MET A 445 11.27 1.29 3.70
N ASP A 446 11.03 1.49 2.41
CA ASP A 446 11.59 2.55 1.59
C ASP A 446 11.10 3.95 2.01
N GLU A 447 9.89 4.05 2.54
CA GLU A 447 9.37 5.32 3.08
C GLU A 447 10.08 5.78 4.35
N ALA A 448 10.71 4.86 5.06
CA ALA A 448 11.55 5.16 6.21
C ALA A 448 12.67 6.15 5.89
N GLU A 449 13.21 6.11 4.67
CA GLU A 449 14.28 7.00 4.22
C GLU A 449 13.85 8.48 4.13
N TYR A 450 12.54 8.75 4.10
CA TYR A 450 12.00 10.12 4.15
C TYR A 450 11.79 10.65 5.57
N CYS A 451 11.90 9.78 6.59
CA CYS A 451 11.71 10.16 7.98
C CYS A 451 13.02 10.67 8.60
N ASP A 452 12.93 11.68 9.48
CA ASP A 452 14.08 12.15 10.25
C ASP A 452 14.49 11.12 11.32
N ARG A 453 13.50 10.54 12.00
CA ARG A 453 13.67 9.40 12.92
C ARG A 453 12.54 8.40 12.79
N ILE A 454 12.81 7.19 13.19
CA ILE A 454 11.92 6.04 13.08
C ILE A 454 11.85 5.32 14.40
N SER A 455 10.67 4.87 14.79
CA SER A 455 10.44 3.87 15.83
C SER A 455 9.99 2.57 15.18
N LEU A 456 10.76 1.51 15.36
CA LEU A 456 10.44 0.17 14.87
C LEU A 456 9.61 -0.58 15.90
N PHE A 457 8.41 -0.99 15.49
CA PHE A 457 7.44 -1.70 16.32
C PHE A 457 7.40 -3.18 16.01
N TYR A 458 7.44 -4.01 17.04
CA TYR A 458 7.23 -5.44 16.95
C TYR A 458 6.53 -5.97 18.22
N HIS A 459 5.49 -6.80 18.06
CA HIS A 459 4.69 -7.37 19.17
C HIS A 459 4.23 -6.38 20.26
N GLY A 460 3.86 -5.17 19.85
CA GLY A 460 3.38 -4.11 20.75
C GLY A 460 4.47 -3.29 21.43
N GLU A 461 5.74 -3.58 21.17
CA GLU A 461 6.90 -2.94 21.74
C GLU A 461 7.70 -2.16 20.71
N THR A 462 8.38 -1.11 21.14
CA THR A 462 9.40 -0.42 20.37
C THR A 462 10.72 -1.16 20.50
N ILE A 463 11.20 -1.79 19.43
CA ILE A 463 12.46 -2.56 19.43
C ILE A 463 13.69 -1.69 19.12
N ALA A 464 13.50 -0.58 18.39
CA ALA A 464 14.57 0.38 18.11
C ALA A 464 14.01 1.76 17.77
N VAL A 465 14.76 2.82 18.09
CA VAL A 465 14.49 4.22 17.69
C VAL A 465 15.80 4.84 17.22
N GLY A 466 15.78 5.53 16.09
CA GLY A 466 16.94 6.23 15.54
C GLY A 466 16.65 6.84 14.17
N THR A 467 17.62 7.51 13.59
CA THR A 467 17.59 7.91 12.18
C THR A 467 17.68 6.67 11.29
N PRO A 468 17.22 6.70 10.05
CA PRO A 468 17.36 5.57 9.11
C PRO A 468 18.81 5.07 9.03
N GLN A 469 19.78 5.99 8.99
CA GLN A 469 21.19 5.64 8.89
C GLN A 469 21.73 4.96 10.17
N GLU A 470 21.41 5.49 11.35
CA GLU A 470 21.80 4.87 12.63
C GLU A 470 21.26 3.44 12.78
N LEU A 471 20.04 3.21 12.33
CA LEU A 471 19.42 1.88 12.38
C LEU A 471 20.06 0.92 11.38
N LYS A 472 20.38 1.37 10.16
CA LYS A 472 21.13 0.58 9.17
C LYS A 472 22.53 0.21 9.66
N ASP A 473 23.23 1.17 10.23
CA ASP A 473 24.58 0.95 10.78
C ASP A 473 24.55 -0.07 11.94
N ARG A 474 23.57 0.05 12.85
CA ARG A 474 23.37 -0.91 13.96
C ARG A 474 23.11 -2.33 13.46
N ALA A 475 22.30 -2.47 12.44
CA ALA A 475 21.94 -3.78 11.86
C ALA A 475 22.98 -4.30 10.85
N HIS A 476 24.03 -3.53 10.53
CA HIS A 476 24.98 -3.82 9.45
C HIS A 476 24.29 -4.12 8.11
N ALA A 477 23.22 -3.37 7.78
CA ALA A 477 22.38 -3.57 6.62
C ALA A 477 22.45 -2.39 5.64
N TYR A 478 22.21 -2.65 4.35
CA TYR A 478 22.25 -1.62 3.30
C TYR A 478 20.90 -0.91 3.11
N ASN A 479 19.80 -1.56 3.46
CA ASN A 479 18.45 -1.03 3.30
C ASN A 479 17.62 -1.21 4.57
N MET A 480 16.51 -0.48 4.66
CA MET A 480 15.65 -0.52 5.85
C MET A 480 14.89 -1.84 6.03
N GLU A 481 14.65 -2.59 4.96
CA GLU A 481 13.98 -3.89 5.06
C GLU A 481 14.86 -4.93 5.73
N ASP A 482 16.14 -5.05 5.31
CA ASP A 482 17.11 -5.94 5.96
C ASP A 482 17.41 -5.50 7.38
N THR A 483 17.49 -4.17 7.62
CA THR A 483 17.61 -3.57 8.96
C THR A 483 16.50 -4.08 9.88
N PHE A 484 15.26 -3.95 9.43
CA PHE A 484 14.09 -4.35 10.21
C PHE A 484 14.09 -5.85 10.54
N ILE A 485 14.38 -6.70 9.55
CA ILE A 485 14.44 -8.16 9.75
C ILE A 485 15.55 -8.55 10.71
N THR A 486 16.71 -7.88 10.64
CA THR A 486 17.84 -8.14 11.52
C THR A 486 17.49 -7.76 12.96
N LEU A 487 16.95 -6.56 13.19
CA LEU A 487 16.58 -6.08 14.52
C LEU A 487 15.44 -6.90 15.16
N ILE A 488 14.50 -7.43 14.38
CA ILE A 488 13.49 -8.38 14.88
C ILE A 488 14.19 -9.66 15.38
N LYS A 489 15.07 -10.25 14.58
CA LYS A 489 15.77 -11.48 14.97
C LYS A 489 16.63 -11.30 16.21
N GLU A 490 17.17 -10.09 16.45
CA GLU A 490 17.86 -9.74 17.68
C GLU A 490 16.87 -9.71 18.86
N SER A 491 15.74 -9.01 18.71
CA SER A 491 14.74 -8.88 19.78
C SER A 491 14.05 -10.21 20.15
N GLU A 492 14.00 -11.19 19.25
CA GLU A 492 13.48 -12.53 19.54
C GLU A 492 14.46 -13.43 20.31
N LYS A 493 15.74 -13.06 20.38
CA LYS A 493 16.79 -13.79 21.12
C LYS A 493 16.98 -13.27 22.53
N GLU A 494 16.54 -12.06 22.82
CA GLU A 494 16.49 -11.45 24.17
C GLU A 494 15.20 -11.87 24.90
#